data_7835670da23fd7b6a34839ee00b19613
#
_entry.id   7835670da23fd7b6a34839ee00b19613
#
_cell.length_a   1.000
_cell.length_b   1.000
_cell.length_c   1.000
_cell.angle_alpha   90.00
_cell.angle_beta   90.00
_cell.angle_gamma   90.00
#
_symmetry.space_group_name_H-M   'P 1'
#
loop_
_entity.id
_entity.type
_entity.pdbx_description
1 polymer ?
#
loop_
_entity_poly.entity_id
_entity_poly.type
_entity_poly.pdbx_seq_one_letter_code
_entity_poly.pdbx_strand_id
1 'polypeptide(L)'
;MKKSSKKDQKQNLFCSLLNGRILSVIVALVSCLVFTDQAQAQRCLPGMRGIQVTGGMVDGFHSSDNKNELGYYFGMSMATYTKRTNKWVLGAEFLNKYYPYKNERIPVSQFTAEGGYYLKFLSDHNKVVLFSLGGSALAGYETSNWGEKKLFDGSTLRNKDSFIYGGALTLEMETYLSDRVVLLLTARERILWGTSTGHFHTQFGLGLKFIIN
;
A
#
# COMPACT_ATOMS: atom_id res chain seq x y z
N MET A 1 25.29 -41.54 12.26
CA MET A 1 24.09 -40.75 12.53
C MET A 1 24.39 -39.50 13.40
N LYS A 2 25.14 -38.52 12.91
CA LYS A 2 25.46 -37.29 13.70
C LYS A 2 25.55 -35.98 12.90
N LYS A 3 24.95 -35.91 11.69
CA LYS A 3 25.03 -34.74 10.80
C LYS A 3 23.73 -33.90 10.70
N SER A 4 22.59 -34.37 11.23
CA SER A 4 21.30 -33.69 11.20
C SER A 4 21.17 -32.56 12.24
N SER A 5 21.70 -32.74 13.42
CA SER A 5 21.53 -31.82 14.57
C SER A 5 22.14 -30.42 14.39
N LYS A 6 23.20 -30.25 13.59
CA LYS A 6 23.85 -28.94 13.40
C LYS A 6 23.10 -28.01 12.42
N LYS A 7 22.28 -28.58 11.53
CA LYS A 7 21.51 -27.80 10.55
C LYS A 7 20.28 -27.19 11.21
N ASP A 8 19.62 -27.94 12.06
CA ASP A 8 18.43 -27.51 12.80
C ASP A 8 18.79 -26.45 13.85
N GLN A 9 19.96 -26.57 14.48
CA GLN A 9 20.46 -25.60 15.45
C GLN A 9 20.81 -24.23 14.78
N LYS A 10 21.35 -24.24 13.56
CA LYS A 10 21.61 -23.01 12.80
C LYS A 10 20.33 -22.35 12.31
N GLN A 11 19.32 -23.13 11.91
CA GLN A 11 18.04 -22.61 11.47
C GLN A 11 17.28 -21.94 12.62
N ASN A 12 17.27 -22.54 13.80
CA ASN A 12 16.65 -21.96 14.99
C ASN A 12 17.38 -20.68 15.47
N LEU A 13 18.72 -20.63 15.36
CA LEU A 13 19.50 -19.44 15.69
C LEU A 13 19.21 -18.28 14.70
N PHE A 14 19.03 -18.59 13.42
CA PHE A 14 18.72 -17.60 12.39
C PHE A 14 17.31 -17.03 12.55
N CYS A 15 16.31 -17.86 12.85
CA CYS A 15 14.95 -17.44 13.19
C CYS A 15 14.92 -16.59 14.48
N SER A 16 15.68 -16.96 15.50
CA SER A 16 15.78 -16.19 16.75
C SER A 16 16.42 -14.82 16.54
N LEU A 17 17.47 -14.73 15.72
CA LEU A 17 18.12 -13.46 15.37
C LEU A 17 17.23 -12.57 14.50
N LEU A 18 16.43 -13.16 13.59
CA LEU A 18 15.48 -12.43 12.78
C LEU A 18 14.34 -11.85 13.63
N ASN A 19 13.81 -12.65 14.57
CA ASN A 19 12.78 -12.19 15.53
C ASN A 19 13.32 -11.08 16.45
N GLY A 20 14.57 -11.18 16.91
CA GLY A 20 15.20 -10.13 17.72
C GLY A 20 15.40 -8.81 16.97
N ARG A 21 15.77 -8.87 15.70
CA ARG A 21 15.90 -7.66 14.83
C ARG A 21 14.55 -7.02 14.53
N ILE A 22 13.53 -7.82 14.24
CA ILE A 22 12.16 -7.32 14.02
C ILE A 22 11.64 -6.68 15.31
N LEU A 23 11.84 -7.32 16.44
CA LEU A 23 11.46 -6.79 17.75
C LEU A 23 12.16 -5.46 18.05
N SER A 24 13.47 -5.36 17.78
CA SER A 24 14.22 -4.11 17.99
C SER A 24 13.75 -2.98 17.08
N VAL A 25 13.37 -3.27 15.83
CA VAL A 25 12.79 -2.28 14.92
C VAL A 25 11.42 -1.83 15.40
N ILE A 26 10.59 -2.76 15.88
CA ILE A 26 9.27 -2.43 16.45
C ILE A 26 9.44 -1.56 17.72
N VAL A 27 10.37 -1.93 18.61
CA VAL A 27 10.66 -1.15 19.84
C VAL A 27 11.21 0.23 19.48
N ALA A 28 12.09 0.34 18.48
CA ALA A 28 12.62 1.63 18.01
C ALA A 28 11.49 2.50 17.39
N LEU A 29 10.59 1.90 16.59
CA LEU A 29 9.41 2.58 16.06
C LEU A 29 8.47 3.05 17.18
N VAL A 30 8.19 2.22 18.17
CA VAL A 30 7.35 2.57 19.31
C VAL A 30 8.02 3.65 20.16
N SER A 31 9.34 3.58 20.41
CA SER A 31 10.04 4.63 21.15
C SER A 31 10.07 5.95 20.39
N CYS A 32 10.24 5.96 19.07
CA CYS A 32 10.07 7.19 18.27
C CYS A 32 8.68 7.81 18.40
N LEU A 33 7.63 7.00 18.58
CA LEU A 33 6.27 7.48 18.79
C LEU A 33 6.06 8.09 20.21
N VAL A 34 6.81 7.62 21.20
CA VAL A 34 6.71 8.07 22.61
C VAL A 34 7.51 9.35 22.87
N PHE A 35 8.63 9.56 22.16
CA PHE A 35 9.52 10.72 22.36
C PHE A 35 9.23 11.92 21.46
N THR A 36 8.08 11.97 20.79
CA THR A 36 7.66 13.17 20.07
C THR A 36 7.23 14.24 21.07
N ASP A 37 8.20 14.97 21.58
CA ASP A 37 7.96 16.16 22.40
C ASP A 37 7.16 17.20 21.62
N GLN A 38 6.22 17.74 22.35
CA GLN A 38 5.16 18.68 22.06
C GLN A 38 5.58 19.94 21.30
N ALA A 39 5.85 19.84 20.01
CA ALA A 39 5.59 21.00 19.18
C ALA A 39 4.06 21.03 18.93
N GLN A 40 3.33 21.83 19.63
CA GLN A 40 1.91 22.14 19.36
C GLN A 40 1.80 22.97 18.07
N ALA A 41 2.43 22.52 16.99
CA ALA A 41 2.20 23.10 15.69
C ALA A 41 0.74 22.84 15.31
N GLN A 42 0.11 23.84 14.70
CA GLN A 42 -1.25 23.75 14.22
C GLN A 42 -1.31 22.72 13.09
N ARG A 43 -1.51 21.44 13.44
CA ARG A 43 -1.58 20.32 12.51
C ARG A 43 -2.93 20.29 11.79
N CYS A 44 -2.92 19.92 10.52
CA CYS A 44 -4.13 19.73 9.71
C CYS A 44 -4.98 20.99 9.55
N LEU A 45 -4.36 22.13 9.29
CA LEU A 45 -5.09 23.36 8.99
C LEU A 45 -5.83 23.24 7.64
N PRO A 46 -7.03 23.87 7.51
CA PRO A 46 -7.70 23.96 6.22
C PRO A 46 -6.81 24.65 5.18
N GLY A 47 -6.66 24.05 4.00
CA GLY A 47 -5.77 24.51 2.93
C GLY A 47 -4.36 23.92 2.97
N MET A 48 -3.94 23.33 4.09
CA MET A 48 -2.65 22.66 4.18
C MET A 48 -2.56 21.52 3.15
N ARG A 49 -1.42 21.41 2.49
CA ARG A 49 -1.15 20.40 1.45
C ARG A 49 0.00 19.50 1.85
N GLY A 50 -0.03 18.26 1.39
CA GLY A 50 1.05 17.32 1.56
C GLY A 50 1.16 16.38 0.36
N ILE A 51 2.39 16.05 0.00
CA ILE A 51 2.69 15.01 -0.98
C ILE A 51 2.83 13.69 -0.23
N GLN A 52 2.14 12.67 -0.70
CA GLN A 52 2.15 11.31 -0.15
C GLN A 52 2.85 10.38 -1.14
N VAL A 53 3.70 9.52 -0.62
CA VAL A 53 4.29 8.40 -1.34
C VAL A 53 3.92 7.14 -0.58
N THR A 54 3.27 6.20 -1.24
CA THR A 54 2.79 4.96 -0.63
C THR A 54 3.29 3.75 -1.42
N GLY A 55 3.45 2.64 -0.75
CA GLY A 55 3.78 1.38 -1.38
C GLY A 55 3.35 0.22 -0.49
N GLY A 56 3.11 -0.93 -1.09
CA GLY A 56 2.65 -2.08 -0.33
C GLY A 56 2.37 -3.31 -1.17
N MET A 57 1.63 -4.22 -0.56
CA MET A 57 1.25 -5.50 -1.14
C MET A 57 -0.21 -5.49 -1.59
N VAL A 58 -0.49 -6.27 -2.62
CA VAL A 58 -1.84 -6.48 -3.18
C VAL A 58 -2.17 -7.96 -3.07
N ASP A 59 -3.36 -8.27 -2.55
CA ASP A 59 -3.89 -9.63 -2.39
C ASP A 59 -2.99 -10.60 -1.61
N GLY A 60 -2.05 -10.07 -0.81
CA GLY A 60 -1.01 -10.85 -0.11
C GLY A 60 -1.51 -11.72 1.05
N PHE A 61 -2.71 -11.47 1.60
CA PHE A 61 -3.23 -12.19 2.77
C PHE A 61 -4.25 -13.29 2.44
N HIS A 62 -4.73 -13.37 1.21
CA HIS A 62 -5.80 -14.31 0.85
C HIS A 62 -5.31 -15.60 0.17
N SER A 63 -4.01 -15.80 0.01
CA SER A 63 -3.46 -16.96 -0.68
C SER A 63 -3.10 -18.10 0.28
N SER A 64 -4.10 -18.88 0.68
CA SER A 64 -3.85 -20.16 1.36
C SER A 64 -3.29 -21.23 0.43
N ASP A 65 -3.59 -21.19 -0.88
CA ASP A 65 -3.21 -22.23 -1.85
C ASP A 65 -2.30 -21.75 -3.00
N ASN A 66 -2.22 -20.45 -3.29
CA ASN A 66 -1.42 -19.94 -4.41
C ASN A 66 -0.29 -19.01 -3.95
N LYS A 67 0.80 -19.57 -3.48
CA LYS A 67 2.04 -18.85 -3.09
C LYS A 67 2.70 -18.03 -4.21
N ASN A 68 2.11 -17.94 -5.40
CA ASN A 68 2.71 -17.38 -6.60
C ASN A 68 2.09 -16.07 -7.10
N GLU A 69 1.06 -15.54 -6.44
CA GLU A 69 0.35 -14.33 -6.89
C GLU A 69 0.69 -13.09 -6.06
N LEU A 70 1.96 -12.88 -5.78
CA LEU A 70 2.40 -11.68 -5.08
C LEU A 70 2.28 -10.47 -6.01
N GLY A 71 1.43 -9.52 -5.62
CA GLY A 71 1.33 -8.20 -6.23
C GLY A 71 1.94 -7.14 -5.34
N TYR A 72 2.47 -6.09 -5.94
CA TYR A 72 2.92 -4.89 -5.25
C TYR A 72 2.35 -3.65 -5.94
N TYR A 73 2.26 -2.58 -5.19
CA TYR A 73 1.88 -1.28 -5.72
C TYR A 73 2.79 -0.17 -5.21
N PHE A 74 2.84 0.89 -5.97
CA PHE A 74 3.49 2.13 -5.64
C PHE A 74 2.58 3.29 -6.07
N GLY A 75 2.34 4.23 -5.16
CA GLY A 75 1.46 5.36 -5.40
C GLY A 75 2.09 6.68 -4.99
N MET A 76 1.71 7.72 -5.71
CA MET A 76 2.03 9.10 -5.36
C MET A 76 0.76 9.94 -5.43
N SER A 77 0.50 10.72 -4.37
CA SER A 77 -0.70 11.54 -4.31
C SER A 77 -0.47 12.84 -3.56
N MET A 78 -1.37 13.79 -3.79
CA MET A 78 -1.43 15.05 -3.08
C MET A 78 -2.68 15.07 -2.20
N ALA A 79 -2.48 15.27 -0.90
CA ALA A 79 -3.55 15.49 0.05
C ALA A 79 -3.73 16.98 0.32
N THR A 80 -4.97 17.46 0.30
CA THR A 80 -5.33 18.83 0.69
C THR A 80 -6.34 18.77 1.82
N TYR A 81 -5.97 19.30 2.98
CA TYR A 81 -6.83 19.30 4.15
C TYR A 81 -7.94 20.34 4.03
N THR A 82 -9.12 19.96 4.48
CA THR A 82 -10.32 20.79 4.55
C THR A 82 -10.71 21.07 6.00
N LYS A 83 -11.86 21.68 6.21
CA LYS A 83 -12.42 21.88 7.55
C LYS A 83 -12.59 20.53 8.27
N ARG A 84 -12.45 20.53 9.59
CA ARG A 84 -12.60 19.36 10.48
C ARG A 84 -11.54 18.26 10.24
N THR A 85 -10.39 18.61 9.66
CA THR A 85 -9.29 17.64 9.39
C THR A 85 -9.63 16.60 8.32
N ASN A 86 -10.70 16.77 7.57
CA ASN A 86 -10.98 15.97 6.38
C ASN A 86 -10.02 16.36 5.26
N LYS A 87 -9.88 15.53 4.23
CA LYS A 87 -8.98 15.84 3.13
C LYS A 87 -9.46 15.32 1.78
N TRP A 88 -9.13 16.05 0.74
CA TRP A 88 -9.13 15.55 -0.64
C TRP A 88 -7.80 14.91 -0.95
N VAL A 89 -7.82 13.81 -1.66
CA VAL A 89 -6.63 13.13 -2.15
C VAL A 89 -6.76 12.95 -3.65
N LEU A 90 -5.75 13.41 -4.38
CA LEU A 90 -5.63 13.24 -5.84
C LEU A 90 -4.29 12.59 -6.11
N GLY A 91 -4.24 11.52 -6.90
CA GLY A 91 -3.00 10.81 -7.13
C GLY A 91 -3.04 9.85 -8.29
N ALA A 92 -1.91 9.16 -8.43
CA ALA A 92 -1.72 8.08 -9.37
C ALA A 92 -1.05 6.90 -8.67
N GLU A 93 -1.40 5.71 -9.10
CA GLU A 93 -0.89 4.46 -8.56
C GLU A 93 -0.49 3.52 -9.70
N PHE A 94 0.65 2.90 -9.54
CA PHE A 94 1.11 1.77 -10.33
C PHE A 94 0.97 0.50 -9.51
N LEU A 95 0.31 -0.50 -10.06
CA LEU A 95 0.15 -1.82 -9.47
C LEU A 95 0.68 -2.86 -10.44
N ASN A 96 1.43 -3.82 -9.95
CA ASN A 96 1.90 -4.96 -10.73
C ASN A 96 1.63 -6.26 -9.98
N LYS A 97 0.99 -7.21 -10.67
CA LYS A 97 0.68 -8.53 -10.14
C LYS A 97 1.12 -9.60 -11.14
N TYR A 98 1.68 -10.69 -10.63
CA TYR A 98 2.13 -11.79 -11.44
C TYR A 98 1.15 -12.95 -11.39
N TYR A 99 0.74 -13.43 -12.54
CA TYR A 99 -0.14 -14.61 -12.68
C TYR A 99 0.64 -15.80 -13.20
N PRO A 100 0.53 -16.98 -12.56
CA PRO A 100 1.20 -18.17 -13.02
C PRO A 100 0.57 -18.67 -14.32
N TYR A 101 1.39 -18.93 -15.31
CA TYR A 101 1.00 -19.59 -16.55
C TYR A 101 2.01 -20.66 -16.91
N LYS A 102 1.63 -21.94 -16.79
CA LYS A 102 2.55 -23.09 -16.95
C LYS A 102 3.78 -22.95 -16.04
N ASN A 103 4.98 -22.79 -16.59
CA ASN A 103 6.24 -22.65 -15.85
C ASN A 103 6.72 -21.20 -15.74
N GLU A 104 5.97 -20.23 -16.26
CA GLU A 104 6.32 -18.81 -16.23
C GLU A 104 5.26 -17.96 -15.54
N ARG A 105 5.58 -16.68 -15.35
CA ARG A 105 4.69 -15.69 -14.71
C ARG A 105 4.41 -14.57 -15.68
N ILE A 106 3.15 -14.32 -15.94
CA ILE A 106 2.68 -13.22 -16.79
C ILE A 106 2.46 -11.99 -15.89
N PRO A 107 3.18 -10.88 -16.11
CA PRO A 107 2.94 -9.65 -15.40
C PRO A 107 1.66 -8.98 -15.93
N VAL A 108 0.80 -8.54 -15.00
CA VAL A 108 -0.33 -7.66 -15.27
C VAL A 108 -0.08 -6.37 -14.52
N SER A 109 0.06 -5.28 -15.27
CA SER A 109 0.37 -3.96 -14.75
C SER A 109 -0.83 -3.03 -14.93
N GLN A 110 -1.16 -2.29 -13.88
CA GLN A 110 -2.24 -1.34 -13.86
C GLN A 110 -1.70 0.05 -13.53
N PHE A 111 -2.06 1.05 -14.32
CA PHE A 111 -1.82 2.47 -14.06
C PHE A 111 -3.16 3.12 -13.79
N THR A 112 -3.35 3.62 -12.57
CA THR A 112 -4.62 4.23 -12.17
C THR A 112 -4.41 5.64 -11.65
N ALA A 113 -5.27 6.56 -12.06
CA ALA A 113 -5.46 7.84 -11.39
C ALA A 113 -6.59 7.71 -10.38
N GLU A 114 -6.48 8.41 -9.27
CA GLU A 114 -7.50 8.42 -8.24
C GLU A 114 -7.85 9.82 -7.78
N GLY A 115 -9.14 10.00 -7.42
CA GLY A 115 -9.61 11.17 -6.71
C GLY A 115 -10.57 10.74 -5.60
N GLY A 116 -10.28 11.15 -4.37
CA GLY A 116 -11.05 10.69 -3.22
C GLY A 116 -11.21 11.73 -2.13
N TYR A 117 -12.16 11.47 -1.26
CA TYR A 117 -12.42 12.26 -0.07
C TYR A 117 -12.33 11.40 1.18
N TYR A 118 -11.57 11.86 2.16
CA TYR A 118 -11.28 11.15 3.40
C TYR A 118 -11.89 11.89 4.58
N LEU A 119 -12.71 11.19 5.34
CA LEU A 119 -13.36 11.66 6.55
C LEU A 119 -12.56 11.22 7.76
N LYS A 120 -12.10 12.17 8.55
CA LYS A 120 -11.53 11.86 9.87
C LYS A 120 -12.64 11.43 10.82
N PHE A 121 -12.50 10.25 11.42
CA PHE A 121 -13.47 9.75 12.42
C PHE A 121 -12.88 9.61 13.81
N LEU A 122 -11.55 9.40 13.94
CA LEU A 122 -10.87 9.29 15.23
C LEU A 122 -9.57 10.09 15.21
N SER A 123 -9.24 10.73 16.32
CA SER A 123 -7.93 11.37 16.52
C SER A 123 -7.58 11.35 18.00
N ASP A 124 -6.28 11.21 18.26
CA ASP A 124 -5.74 11.46 19.59
C ASP A 124 -5.92 12.93 19.99
N HIS A 125 -5.90 13.21 21.32
CA HIS A 125 -6.04 14.54 21.89
C HIS A 125 -5.00 15.52 21.34
N ASN A 126 -3.78 15.08 21.19
CA ASN A 126 -2.66 15.87 20.65
C ASN A 126 -2.61 15.91 19.11
N LYS A 127 -3.55 15.27 18.42
CA LYS A 127 -3.57 15.13 16.96
C LYS A 127 -2.28 14.54 16.38
N VAL A 128 -1.62 13.67 17.13
CA VAL A 128 -0.44 12.95 16.68
C VAL A 128 -0.85 11.75 15.80
N VAL A 129 -1.94 11.08 16.20
CA VAL A 129 -2.50 9.95 15.45
C VAL A 129 -3.90 10.28 15.00
N LEU A 130 -4.16 10.08 13.72
CA LEU A 130 -5.44 10.36 13.07
C LEU A 130 -5.89 9.12 12.30
N PHE A 131 -7.16 8.77 12.41
CA PHE A 131 -7.78 7.72 11.61
C PHE A 131 -8.81 8.34 10.66
N SER A 132 -8.73 7.96 9.41
CA SER A 132 -9.60 8.45 8.35
C SER A 132 -10.17 7.30 7.53
N LEU A 133 -11.43 7.43 7.15
CA LEU A 133 -12.10 6.56 6.19
C LEU A 133 -12.27 7.34 4.89
N GLY A 134 -11.74 6.82 3.79
CA GLY A 134 -11.77 7.46 2.49
C GLY A 134 -12.58 6.66 1.47
N GLY A 135 -13.30 7.37 0.62
CA GLY A 135 -13.86 6.84 -0.61
C GLY A 135 -13.23 7.53 -1.80
N SER A 136 -12.80 6.77 -2.80
CA SER A 136 -12.18 7.30 -4.02
C SER A 136 -12.75 6.67 -5.29
N ALA A 137 -12.78 7.46 -6.36
CA ALA A 137 -13.00 7.00 -7.71
C ALA A 137 -11.66 6.73 -8.39
N LEU A 138 -11.61 5.68 -9.18
CA LEU A 138 -10.42 5.20 -9.88
C LEU A 138 -10.72 5.13 -11.39
N ALA A 139 -9.75 5.55 -12.20
CA ALA A 139 -9.77 5.34 -13.63
C ALA A 139 -8.35 5.10 -14.12
N GLY A 140 -8.18 4.18 -15.07
CA GLY A 140 -6.85 3.83 -15.50
C GLY A 140 -6.80 2.85 -16.66
N TYR A 141 -5.65 2.25 -16.79
CA TYR A 141 -5.31 1.34 -17.88
C TYR A 141 -4.58 0.12 -17.35
N GLU A 142 -5.03 -1.04 -17.79
CA GLU A 142 -4.41 -2.32 -17.50
C GLU A 142 -3.71 -2.85 -18.73
N THR A 143 -2.48 -3.31 -18.58
CA THR A 143 -1.74 -3.99 -19.62
C THR A 143 -1.22 -5.33 -19.12
N SER A 144 -1.40 -6.37 -19.94
CA SER A 144 -0.90 -7.70 -19.66
C SER A 144 0.34 -7.97 -20.54
N ASN A 145 1.37 -8.57 -19.92
CA ASN A 145 2.63 -8.92 -20.61
C ASN A 145 3.25 -7.72 -21.37
N TRP A 146 3.14 -6.49 -20.81
CA TRP A 146 3.64 -5.25 -21.41
C TRP A 146 3.17 -5.01 -22.85
N GLY A 147 1.97 -5.51 -23.20
CA GLY A 147 1.38 -5.39 -24.52
C GLY A 147 1.84 -6.43 -25.54
N GLU A 148 2.67 -7.38 -25.17
CA GLU A 148 3.07 -8.48 -26.06
C GLU A 148 1.98 -9.56 -26.11
N LYS A 149 1.46 -9.82 -27.32
CA LYS A 149 0.40 -10.80 -27.54
C LYS A 149 0.89 -12.25 -27.50
N LYS A 150 2.11 -12.48 -27.95
CA LYS A 150 2.68 -13.83 -28.04
C LYS A 150 3.38 -14.20 -26.75
N LEU A 151 3.02 -15.34 -26.21
CA LEU A 151 3.73 -15.98 -25.12
C LEU A 151 4.90 -16.82 -25.65
N PHE A 152 5.83 -17.18 -24.77
CA PHE A 152 7.01 -17.99 -25.09
C PHE A 152 6.68 -19.35 -25.75
N ASP A 153 5.49 -19.91 -25.50
CA ASP A 153 5.01 -21.19 -26.06
C ASP A 153 4.22 -21.02 -27.37
N GLY A 154 4.19 -19.81 -27.94
CA GLY A 154 3.43 -19.49 -29.16
C GLY A 154 1.95 -19.25 -28.94
N SER A 155 1.45 -19.38 -27.73
CA SER A 155 0.07 -19.04 -27.37
C SER A 155 -0.15 -17.53 -27.45
N THR A 156 -1.40 -17.12 -27.71
CA THR A 156 -1.75 -15.70 -27.86
C THR A 156 -2.64 -15.25 -26.71
N LEU A 157 -2.28 -14.17 -26.03
CA LEU A 157 -3.12 -13.51 -25.04
C LEU A 157 -4.35 -12.88 -25.70
N ARG A 158 -5.52 -13.21 -25.14
CA ARG A 158 -6.80 -12.76 -25.70
C ARG A 158 -7.11 -11.29 -25.33
N ASN A 159 -6.86 -10.93 -24.07
CA ASN A 159 -7.02 -9.55 -23.56
C ASN A 159 -5.66 -9.05 -23.09
N LYS A 160 -5.04 -8.15 -23.84
CA LYS A 160 -3.75 -7.61 -23.47
C LYS A 160 -3.83 -6.24 -22.77
N ASP A 161 -4.80 -5.46 -23.15
CA ASP A 161 -4.95 -4.08 -22.74
C ASP A 161 -6.43 -3.73 -22.54
N SER A 162 -6.77 -3.08 -21.44
CA SER A 162 -8.13 -2.62 -21.21
C SER A 162 -8.17 -1.33 -20.38
N PHE A 163 -9.19 -0.53 -20.62
CA PHE A 163 -9.51 0.59 -19.75
C PHE A 163 -10.22 0.07 -18.50
N ILE A 164 -9.71 0.46 -17.33
CA ILE A 164 -10.27 0.08 -16.04
C ILE A 164 -10.81 1.30 -15.32
N TYR A 165 -11.92 1.10 -14.62
CA TYR A 165 -12.53 2.14 -13.78
C TYR A 165 -13.16 1.50 -12.55
N GLY A 166 -13.36 2.29 -11.52
CA GLY A 166 -13.93 1.75 -10.29
C GLY A 166 -13.88 2.69 -9.12
N GLY A 167 -13.90 2.10 -7.94
CA GLY A 167 -13.80 2.82 -6.69
C GLY A 167 -12.93 2.09 -5.68
N ALA A 168 -12.56 2.80 -4.62
CA ALA A 168 -11.87 2.20 -3.49
C ALA A 168 -12.42 2.75 -2.17
N LEU A 169 -12.44 1.86 -1.17
CA LEU A 169 -12.66 2.21 0.22
C LEU A 169 -11.32 2.07 0.95
N THR A 170 -10.88 3.12 1.63
CA THR A 170 -9.58 3.15 2.27
C THR A 170 -9.72 3.50 3.75
N LEU A 171 -9.18 2.66 4.61
CA LEU A 171 -8.89 2.99 6.01
C LEU A 171 -7.45 3.46 6.09
N GLU A 172 -7.24 4.67 6.58
CA GLU A 172 -5.91 5.26 6.70
C GLU A 172 -5.65 5.71 8.14
N MET A 173 -4.47 5.36 8.64
CA MET A 173 -3.91 5.88 9.88
C MET A 173 -2.74 6.79 9.54
N GLU A 174 -2.78 8.03 10.03
CA GLU A 174 -1.71 9.02 9.93
C GLU A 174 -1.05 9.17 11.29
N THR A 175 0.28 9.05 11.34
CA THR A 175 1.06 9.29 12.54
C THR A 175 2.08 10.38 12.27
N TYR A 176 1.95 11.52 12.93
CA TYR A 176 2.87 12.64 12.79
C TYR A 176 4.20 12.33 13.50
N LEU A 177 5.25 12.11 12.73
CA LEU A 177 6.61 11.95 13.23
C LEU A 177 7.26 13.31 13.50
N SER A 178 6.90 14.32 12.72
CA SER A 178 7.26 15.72 12.91
C SER A 178 6.17 16.61 12.29
N ASP A 179 6.32 17.93 12.38
CA ASP A 179 5.35 18.86 11.79
C ASP A 179 5.27 18.76 10.26
N ARG A 180 6.29 18.19 9.62
CA ARG A 180 6.37 18.07 8.17
C ARG A 180 6.32 16.64 7.66
N VAL A 181 6.57 15.65 8.52
CA VAL A 181 6.66 14.24 8.12
C VAL A 181 5.62 13.44 8.84
N VAL A 182 4.79 12.74 8.09
CA VAL A 182 3.70 11.90 8.59
C VAL A 182 3.89 10.49 8.05
N LEU A 183 3.85 9.51 8.93
CA LEU A 183 3.81 8.11 8.58
C LEU A 183 2.36 7.73 8.25
N LEU A 184 2.16 7.00 7.16
CA LEU A 184 0.87 6.49 6.71
C LEU A 184 0.84 4.98 6.81
N LEU A 185 -0.26 4.45 7.35
CA LEU A 185 -0.65 3.05 7.26
C LEU A 185 -1.98 3.00 6.53
N THR A 186 -2.08 2.19 5.49
CA THR A 186 -3.28 2.10 4.68
C THR A 186 -3.75 0.66 4.53
N ALA A 187 -5.06 0.46 4.68
CA ALA A 187 -5.77 -0.74 4.29
C ALA A 187 -6.86 -0.33 3.31
N ARG A 188 -6.84 -0.87 2.11
CA ARG A 188 -7.71 -0.44 1.01
C ARG A 188 -8.33 -1.65 0.33
N GLU A 189 -9.61 -1.54 0.02
CA GLU A 189 -10.31 -2.45 -0.87
C GLU A 189 -10.70 -1.71 -2.15
N ARG A 190 -10.25 -2.23 -3.30
CA ARG A 190 -10.55 -1.69 -4.62
C ARG A 190 -11.57 -2.57 -5.33
N ILE A 191 -12.53 -1.93 -5.95
CA ILE A 191 -13.53 -2.57 -6.80
C ILE A 191 -13.36 -2.01 -8.19
N LEU A 192 -12.90 -2.84 -9.14
CA LEU A 192 -12.58 -2.43 -10.50
C LEU A 192 -13.44 -3.17 -11.51
N TRP A 193 -13.85 -2.46 -12.55
CA TRP A 193 -14.51 -2.97 -13.74
C TRP A 193 -13.62 -2.75 -14.96
N GLY A 194 -13.80 -3.60 -15.97
CA GLY A 194 -12.95 -3.59 -17.16
C GLY A 194 -11.61 -4.33 -17.01
N THR A 195 -11.32 -4.86 -15.84
CA THR A 195 -10.10 -5.64 -15.56
C THR A 195 -10.23 -7.08 -16.04
N SER A 196 -9.11 -7.69 -16.42
CA SER A 196 -9.01 -9.10 -16.79
C SER A 196 -8.76 -10.02 -15.58
N THR A 197 -8.51 -9.46 -14.40
CA THR A 197 -7.89 -10.17 -13.26
C THR A 197 -8.78 -10.28 -12.02
N GLY A 198 -10.05 -9.95 -12.11
CA GLY A 198 -10.97 -9.95 -10.97
C GLY A 198 -11.36 -8.54 -10.53
N HIS A 199 -12.48 -8.44 -9.81
CA HIS A 199 -13.06 -7.15 -9.47
C HIS A 199 -12.56 -6.59 -8.14
N PHE A 200 -12.15 -7.43 -7.21
CA PHE A 200 -11.76 -7.06 -5.85
C PHE A 200 -10.26 -7.21 -5.65
N HIS A 201 -9.64 -6.18 -5.11
CA HIS A 201 -8.21 -6.17 -4.80
C HIS A 201 -7.98 -5.51 -3.45
N THR A 202 -7.58 -6.32 -2.48
CA THR A 202 -7.21 -5.85 -1.15
C THR A 202 -5.75 -5.39 -1.14
N GLN A 203 -5.51 -4.19 -0.64
CA GLN A 203 -4.17 -3.60 -0.54
C GLN A 203 -3.85 -3.24 0.91
N PHE A 204 -2.61 -3.53 1.30
CA PHE A 204 -2.03 -3.07 2.56
C PHE A 204 -0.73 -2.33 2.27
N GLY A 205 -0.59 -1.14 2.81
CA GLY A 205 0.55 -0.32 2.51
C GLY A 205 1.04 0.57 3.64
N LEU A 206 2.27 0.99 3.41
CA LEU A 206 2.98 1.99 4.19
C LEU A 206 3.28 3.19 3.30
N GLY A 207 3.36 4.36 3.90
CA GLY A 207 3.72 5.56 3.16
C GLY A 207 4.29 6.65 4.05
N LEU A 208 4.81 7.66 3.38
CA LEU A 208 5.25 8.90 4.00
C LEU A 208 4.51 10.05 3.32
N LYS A 209 4.08 11.00 4.14
CA LYS A 209 3.51 12.27 3.68
C LYS A 209 4.41 13.40 4.13
N PHE A 210 4.75 14.26 3.20
CA PHE A 210 5.52 15.47 3.43
C PHE A 210 4.57 16.67 3.31
N ILE A 211 4.42 17.40 4.40
CA ILE A 211 3.64 18.64 4.43
C ILE A 211 4.47 19.74 3.77
N ILE A 212 3.90 20.38 2.75
CA ILE A 212 4.58 21.38 1.92
C ILE A 212 4.08 22.81 2.15
N ASN A 213 3.04 22.98 2.96
CA ASN A 213 2.52 24.30 3.30
C ASN A 213 1.98 24.30 4.74
#